data_f4190abd873fe86745c010d7d86f42b9
#
_entry.id   f4190abd873fe86745c010d7d86f42b9
#
_cell.length_a   1.000
_cell.length_b   1.000
_cell.length_c   1.000
_cell.angle_alpha   90.00
_cell.angle_beta   90.00
_cell.angle_gamma   90.00
#
_symmetry.space_group_name_H-M   'P 1'
#
loop_
_entity.id
_entity.type
_entity.pdbx_description
1 polymer ?
#
loop_
_entity_poly.entity_id
_entity_poly.type
_entity_poly.pdbx_seq_one_letter_code
_entity_poly.pdbx_strand_id
1 'polypeptide(L)'
;MIKIDGKAFSQTVLEKIREEHSQLKEKYGKPAGLAVVIVGNNPASQVYVKNKIRACENVGFYSENIELDENISEKELLQEIDKLNKNDRIDGILVQLPLPAHINELKIIDSISPEKDVDGFHVSNIGKMVIGDETGFLSCTPYGIMQLLEEYKIEIAGKDAVIIGRSNIVGKPMALMLIQKGATVQVCNSSTKDLRKKLNEADIIIVAAGVPKLLKKEDVKEGAVVIDVGINRVDGKICGDVDYEEVAEKTSYITPVPGGVGPMTIASLIKNTFKSYKNSLK
;
A
#
# COMPACT_ATOMS: atom_id res chain seq x y z
N MET A 1 -9.06 -7.88 22.95
CA MET A 1 -8.67 -7.63 21.53
C MET A 1 -9.39 -6.40 20.99
N ILE A 2 -8.67 -5.53 20.30
CA ILE A 2 -9.20 -4.36 19.57
C ILE A 2 -9.08 -4.64 18.09
N LYS A 3 -10.21 -4.57 17.36
CA LYS A 3 -10.21 -4.66 15.91
C LYS A 3 -9.73 -3.34 15.31
N ILE A 4 -8.69 -3.40 14.49
CA ILE A 4 -8.18 -2.24 13.73
C ILE A 4 -9.07 -2.03 12.50
N ASP A 5 -9.99 -1.06 12.55
CA ASP A 5 -10.92 -0.76 11.47
C ASP A 5 -10.30 0.20 10.45
N GLY A 6 -9.54 -0.36 9.50
CA GLY A 6 -8.91 0.43 8.45
C GLY A 6 -9.92 1.06 7.48
N LYS A 7 -11.11 0.46 7.32
CA LYS A 7 -12.17 1.04 6.49
C LYS A 7 -12.69 2.35 7.09
N ALA A 8 -12.99 2.37 8.38
CA ALA A 8 -13.45 3.59 9.05
C ALA A 8 -12.37 4.68 9.03
N PHE A 9 -11.11 4.33 9.37
CA PHE A 9 -10.03 5.30 9.38
C PHE A 9 -9.67 5.83 7.99
N SER A 10 -9.74 4.99 6.95
CA SER A 10 -9.52 5.44 5.56
C SER A 10 -10.53 6.52 5.14
N GLN A 11 -11.78 6.44 5.58
CA GLN A 11 -12.79 7.46 5.31
C GLN A 11 -12.43 8.79 5.97
N THR A 12 -11.98 8.78 7.21
CA THR A 12 -11.50 9.99 7.91
C THR A 12 -10.32 10.64 7.19
N VAL A 13 -9.36 9.83 6.69
CA VAL A 13 -8.23 10.34 5.91
C VAL A 13 -8.69 10.98 4.61
N LEU A 14 -9.60 10.32 3.88
CA LEU A 14 -10.12 10.83 2.61
C LEU A 14 -10.97 12.10 2.79
N GLU A 15 -11.74 12.22 3.87
CA GLU A 15 -12.50 13.43 4.17
C GLU A 15 -11.59 14.63 4.41
N LYS A 16 -10.55 14.48 5.21
CA LYS A 16 -9.54 15.55 5.44
C LYS A 16 -8.89 16.00 4.11
N ILE A 17 -8.54 15.04 3.26
CA ILE A 17 -7.97 15.35 1.94
C ILE A 17 -8.98 16.10 1.07
N ARG A 18 -10.24 15.66 1.04
CA ARG A 18 -11.32 16.31 0.26
C ARG A 18 -11.51 17.77 0.66
N GLU A 19 -11.54 18.05 1.95
CA GLU A 19 -11.70 19.43 2.46
C GLU A 19 -10.51 20.32 2.06
N GLU A 20 -9.28 19.89 2.30
CA GLU A 20 -8.07 20.64 1.93
C GLU A 20 -7.95 20.79 0.41
N HIS A 21 -8.22 19.72 -0.36
CA HIS A 21 -8.21 19.77 -1.82
C HIS A 21 -9.22 20.76 -2.40
N SER A 22 -10.44 20.80 -1.85
CA SER A 22 -11.48 21.75 -2.31
C SER A 22 -11.00 23.19 -2.21
N GLN A 23 -10.35 23.56 -1.10
CA GLN A 23 -9.80 24.91 -0.89
C GLN A 23 -8.66 25.21 -1.89
N LEU A 24 -7.74 24.25 -2.08
CA LEU A 24 -6.64 24.43 -3.03
C LEU A 24 -7.13 24.50 -4.48
N LYS A 25 -8.10 23.66 -4.86
CA LYS A 25 -8.71 23.67 -6.19
C LYS A 25 -9.38 25.01 -6.49
N GLU A 26 -10.09 25.59 -5.53
CA GLU A 26 -10.67 26.93 -5.67
C GLU A 26 -9.58 27.99 -5.85
N LYS A 27 -8.53 27.93 -5.06
CA LYS A 27 -7.43 28.89 -5.10
C LYS A 27 -6.58 28.83 -6.38
N TYR A 28 -6.28 27.61 -6.89
CA TYR A 28 -5.34 27.40 -8.00
C TYR A 28 -6.03 27.04 -9.34
N GLY A 29 -7.34 26.83 -9.35
CA GLY A 29 -8.14 26.61 -10.57
C GLY A 29 -7.99 25.23 -11.20
N LYS A 30 -7.17 24.31 -10.64
CA LYS A 30 -7.01 22.95 -11.14
C LYS A 30 -7.17 21.91 -10.01
N PRO A 31 -7.80 20.73 -10.27
CA PRO A 31 -7.80 19.64 -9.31
C PRO A 31 -6.48 18.86 -9.35
N ALA A 32 -6.18 18.12 -8.28
CA ALA A 32 -5.18 17.06 -8.32
C ALA A 32 -5.56 15.99 -9.34
N GLY A 33 -4.59 15.42 -10.04
CA GLY A 33 -4.80 14.42 -11.09
C GLY A 33 -4.08 13.11 -10.86
N LEU A 34 -4.79 11.98 -10.99
CA LEU A 34 -4.23 10.63 -10.94
C LEU A 34 -4.50 9.88 -12.25
N ALA A 35 -3.46 9.40 -12.91
CA ALA A 35 -3.58 8.41 -13.98
C ALA A 35 -3.40 6.99 -13.42
N VAL A 36 -4.31 6.10 -13.76
CA VAL A 36 -4.25 4.69 -13.44
C VAL A 36 -4.15 3.89 -14.73
N VAL A 37 -3.03 3.22 -14.93
CA VAL A 37 -2.77 2.38 -16.10
C VAL A 37 -2.97 0.92 -15.72
N ILE A 38 -3.80 0.20 -16.48
CA ILE A 38 -3.97 -1.25 -16.35
C ILE A 38 -3.69 -1.91 -17.68
N VAL A 39 -2.94 -3.00 -17.68
CA VAL A 39 -2.63 -3.80 -18.86
C VAL A 39 -3.31 -5.16 -18.73
N GLY A 40 -4.14 -5.49 -19.70
CA GLY A 40 -4.93 -6.72 -19.73
C GLY A 40 -6.18 -6.67 -18.85
N ASN A 41 -6.86 -7.82 -18.74
CA ASN A 41 -8.19 -7.93 -18.19
C ASN A 41 -8.26 -8.77 -16.90
N ASN A 42 -7.23 -8.74 -16.05
CA ASN A 42 -7.26 -9.49 -14.79
C ASN A 42 -8.41 -9.00 -13.89
N PRO A 43 -9.39 -9.85 -13.51
CA PRO A 43 -10.58 -9.42 -12.77
C PRO A 43 -10.27 -8.85 -11.39
N ALA A 44 -9.21 -9.34 -10.71
CA ALA A 44 -8.80 -8.79 -9.42
C ALA A 44 -8.25 -7.37 -9.58
N SER A 45 -7.38 -7.14 -10.56
CA SER A 45 -6.83 -5.83 -10.88
C SER A 45 -7.91 -4.83 -11.24
N GLN A 46 -8.92 -5.22 -12.01
CA GLN A 46 -10.08 -4.40 -12.38
C GLN A 46 -10.86 -3.88 -11.15
N VAL A 47 -11.08 -4.75 -10.14
CA VAL A 47 -11.76 -4.33 -8.90
C VAL A 47 -10.94 -3.29 -8.15
N TYR A 48 -9.61 -3.48 -8.07
CA TYR A 48 -8.72 -2.51 -7.41
C TYR A 48 -8.71 -1.16 -8.13
N VAL A 49 -8.60 -1.17 -9.45
CA VAL A 49 -8.63 0.06 -10.27
C VAL A 49 -9.95 0.81 -10.06
N LYS A 50 -11.10 0.14 -10.12
CA LYS A 50 -12.42 0.75 -9.85
C LYS A 50 -12.49 1.42 -8.48
N ASN A 51 -11.95 0.77 -7.45
CA ASN A 51 -11.95 1.34 -6.10
C ASN A 51 -11.03 2.57 -5.98
N LYS A 52 -9.89 2.58 -6.70
CA LYS A 52 -8.97 3.73 -6.75
C LYS A 52 -9.60 4.91 -7.46
N ILE A 53 -10.25 4.69 -8.62
CA ILE A 53 -10.98 5.73 -9.37
C ILE A 53 -12.10 6.32 -8.50
N ARG A 54 -12.92 5.47 -7.87
CA ARG A 54 -13.98 5.93 -6.97
C ARG A 54 -13.43 6.76 -5.80
N ALA A 55 -12.27 6.40 -5.26
CA ALA A 55 -11.62 7.19 -4.22
C ALA A 55 -11.18 8.58 -4.71
N CYS A 56 -10.65 8.67 -5.96
CA CYS A 56 -10.35 9.95 -6.60
C CYS A 56 -11.60 10.82 -6.75
N GLU A 57 -12.68 10.25 -7.27
CA GLU A 57 -13.97 10.94 -7.44
C GLU A 57 -14.50 11.48 -6.10
N ASN A 58 -14.45 10.66 -5.05
CA ASN A 58 -14.91 11.02 -3.72
C ASN A 58 -14.18 12.23 -3.11
N VAL A 59 -12.90 12.41 -3.43
CA VAL A 59 -12.10 13.55 -2.96
C VAL A 59 -12.05 14.70 -3.97
N GLY A 60 -12.73 14.56 -5.11
CA GLY A 60 -12.82 15.58 -6.16
C GLY A 60 -11.59 15.70 -7.05
N PHE A 61 -10.73 14.68 -7.10
CA PHE A 61 -9.58 14.62 -8.00
C PHE A 61 -10.04 14.36 -9.44
N TYR A 62 -9.24 14.80 -10.39
CA TYR A 62 -9.30 14.31 -11.76
C TYR A 62 -8.70 12.89 -11.79
N SER A 63 -9.34 11.96 -12.45
CA SER A 63 -8.80 10.62 -12.66
C SER A 63 -8.86 10.24 -14.14
N GLU A 64 -7.77 9.65 -14.63
CA GLU A 64 -7.65 9.12 -15.98
C GLU A 64 -7.40 7.61 -15.89
N ASN A 65 -8.35 6.82 -16.40
CA ASN A 65 -8.23 5.36 -16.47
C ASN A 65 -7.76 4.96 -17.86
N ILE A 66 -6.60 4.33 -17.94
CA ILE A 66 -5.96 3.91 -19.19
C ILE A 66 -5.95 2.39 -19.22
N GLU A 67 -6.83 1.82 -20.01
CA GLU A 67 -6.94 0.37 -20.21
C GLU A 67 -6.20 -0.01 -21.49
N LEU A 68 -5.17 -0.85 -21.35
CA LEU A 68 -4.32 -1.28 -22.46
C LEU A 68 -4.47 -2.78 -22.69
N ASP A 69 -4.35 -3.20 -23.95
CA ASP A 69 -4.42 -4.61 -24.33
C ASP A 69 -3.29 -5.42 -23.67
N GLU A 70 -3.57 -6.68 -23.31
CA GLU A 70 -2.57 -7.55 -22.68
C GLU A 70 -1.35 -7.84 -23.54
N ASN A 71 -1.50 -7.71 -24.89
CA ASN A 71 -0.44 -7.93 -25.86
C ASN A 71 0.31 -6.65 -26.22
N ILE A 72 0.01 -5.52 -25.56
CA ILE A 72 0.77 -4.27 -25.79
C ILE A 72 2.26 -4.51 -25.60
N SER A 73 3.09 -3.94 -26.47
CA SER A 73 4.53 -4.05 -26.32
C SER A 73 5.05 -3.17 -25.17
N GLU A 74 6.15 -3.58 -24.55
CA GLU A 74 6.84 -2.76 -23.54
C GLU A 74 7.15 -1.35 -24.05
N LYS A 75 7.53 -1.22 -25.34
CA LYS A 75 7.82 0.07 -25.98
C LYS A 75 6.60 0.99 -26.02
N GLU A 76 5.42 0.47 -26.37
CA GLU A 76 4.19 1.25 -26.43
C GLU A 76 3.76 1.69 -25.02
N LEU A 77 3.87 0.79 -24.02
CA LEU A 77 3.59 1.14 -22.64
C LEU A 77 4.53 2.24 -22.11
N LEU A 78 5.83 2.17 -22.43
CA LEU A 78 6.80 3.23 -22.11
C LEU A 78 6.44 4.57 -22.76
N GLN A 79 5.94 4.56 -24.01
CA GLN A 79 5.47 5.78 -24.68
C GLN A 79 4.24 6.36 -24.00
N GLU A 80 3.34 5.52 -23.51
CA GLU A 80 2.17 5.99 -22.78
C GLU A 80 2.55 6.64 -21.45
N ILE A 81 3.48 6.04 -20.71
CA ILE A 81 4.01 6.62 -19.47
C ILE A 81 4.73 7.96 -19.75
N ASP A 82 5.50 8.06 -20.82
CA ASP A 82 6.16 9.32 -21.20
C ASP A 82 5.15 10.45 -21.48
N LYS A 83 4.02 10.15 -22.12
CA LYS A 83 2.92 11.13 -22.29
C LYS A 83 2.35 11.58 -20.94
N LEU A 84 2.12 10.63 -20.03
CA LEU A 84 1.62 10.94 -18.68
C LEU A 84 2.61 11.75 -17.86
N ASN A 85 3.89 11.45 -17.96
CA ASN A 85 4.95 12.23 -17.31
C ASN A 85 4.92 13.71 -17.74
N LYS A 86 4.61 13.97 -19.03
CA LYS A 86 4.55 15.31 -19.63
C LYS A 86 3.19 16.00 -19.47
N ASN A 87 2.18 15.29 -18.97
CA ASN A 87 0.84 15.85 -18.81
C ASN A 87 0.72 16.63 -17.49
N ASP A 88 0.57 17.96 -17.58
CA ASP A 88 0.46 18.85 -16.42
C ASP A 88 -0.85 18.68 -15.63
N ARG A 89 -1.82 17.95 -16.18
CA ARG A 89 -3.07 17.61 -15.47
C ARG A 89 -2.91 16.41 -14.55
N ILE A 90 -1.80 15.66 -14.68
CA ILE A 90 -1.52 14.43 -13.93
C ILE A 90 -0.42 14.73 -12.91
N ASP A 91 -0.75 14.63 -11.65
CA ASP A 91 0.18 14.77 -10.53
C ASP A 91 0.66 13.40 -10.01
N GLY A 92 -0.06 12.32 -10.30
CA GLY A 92 0.32 10.96 -9.94
C GLY A 92 0.08 9.95 -11.05
N ILE A 93 0.98 9.00 -11.18
CA ILE A 93 0.86 7.88 -12.12
C ILE A 93 0.95 6.58 -11.33
N LEU A 94 -0.02 5.70 -11.57
CA LEU A 94 -0.01 4.34 -11.03
C LEU A 94 -0.13 3.35 -12.18
N VAL A 95 0.79 2.41 -12.25
CA VAL A 95 0.69 1.24 -13.14
C VAL A 95 0.28 0.04 -12.30
N GLN A 96 -0.90 -0.49 -12.58
CA GLN A 96 -1.46 -1.60 -11.81
C GLN A 96 -0.69 -2.90 -12.05
N LEU A 97 -0.06 -3.41 -11.01
CA LEU A 97 0.64 -4.71 -11.03
C LEU A 97 -0.34 -5.87 -10.73
N PRO A 98 -0.02 -7.10 -11.18
CA PRO A 98 1.12 -7.47 -12.01
C PRO A 98 0.94 -7.09 -13.49
N LEU A 99 2.06 -6.88 -14.19
CA LEU A 99 2.09 -6.73 -15.63
C LEU A 99 2.19 -8.10 -16.34
N PRO A 100 1.83 -8.20 -17.65
CA PRO A 100 2.10 -9.39 -18.45
C PRO A 100 3.59 -9.77 -18.45
N ALA A 101 3.89 -11.08 -18.49
CA ALA A 101 5.25 -11.62 -18.32
C ALA A 101 6.29 -11.14 -19.35
N HIS A 102 5.86 -10.63 -20.50
CA HIS A 102 6.74 -10.10 -21.54
C HIS A 102 7.17 -8.64 -21.30
N ILE A 103 6.63 -7.98 -20.27
CA ILE A 103 6.93 -6.60 -19.89
C ILE A 103 7.77 -6.60 -18.61
N ASN A 104 8.87 -5.87 -18.63
CA ASN A 104 9.73 -5.72 -17.44
C ASN A 104 9.15 -4.69 -16.48
N GLU A 105 8.54 -5.16 -15.37
CA GLU A 105 7.92 -4.30 -14.36
C GLU A 105 8.87 -3.23 -13.81
N LEU A 106 10.12 -3.57 -13.51
CA LEU A 106 11.09 -2.61 -12.96
C LEU A 106 11.37 -1.48 -13.92
N LYS A 107 11.53 -1.80 -15.22
CA LYS A 107 11.77 -0.79 -16.26
C LYS A 107 10.57 0.14 -16.42
N ILE A 108 9.34 -0.39 -16.30
CA ILE A 108 8.12 0.42 -16.34
C ILE A 108 8.05 1.35 -15.15
N ILE A 109 8.28 0.84 -13.94
CA ILE A 109 8.28 1.64 -12.71
C ILE A 109 9.33 2.76 -12.78
N ASP A 110 10.54 2.45 -13.21
CA ASP A 110 11.65 3.43 -13.34
C ASP A 110 11.42 4.46 -14.46
N SER A 111 10.48 4.24 -15.38
CA SER A 111 10.11 5.22 -16.41
C SER A 111 9.11 6.28 -15.93
N ILE A 112 8.48 6.07 -14.77
CA ILE A 112 7.61 7.07 -14.15
C ILE A 112 8.49 8.16 -13.54
N SER A 113 8.15 9.43 -13.74
CA SER A 113 8.85 10.53 -13.05
C SER A 113 8.75 10.35 -11.53
N PRO A 114 9.89 10.42 -10.79
CA PRO A 114 9.88 10.22 -9.33
C PRO A 114 8.87 11.09 -8.59
N GLU A 115 8.59 12.29 -9.10
CA GLU A 115 7.63 13.25 -8.55
C GLU A 115 6.17 12.83 -8.80
N LYS A 116 5.93 11.91 -9.74
CA LYS A 116 4.61 11.36 -10.08
C LYS A 116 4.45 9.88 -9.70
N ASP A 117 5.50 9.24 -9.16
CA ASP A 117 5.45 7.86 -8.64
C ASP A 117 4.73 7.83 -7.28
N VAL A 118 3.41 7.95 -7.31
CA VAL A 118 2.60 8.02 -6.10
C VAL A 118 2.36 6.66 -5.42
N ASP A 119 2.75 5.56 -6.07
CA ASP A 119 2.77 4.23 -5.45
C ASP A 119 4.06 4.00 -4.63
N GLY A 120 5.11 4.81 -4.86
CA GLY A 120 6.35 4.83 -4.11
C GLY A 120 7.28 3.65 -4.42
N PHE A 121 7.32 3.21 -5.69
CA PHE A 121 8.13 2.06 -6.12
C PHE A 121 9.36 2.45 -6.96
N HIS A 122 9.42 3.69 -7.44
CA HIS A 122 10.58 4.19 -8.17
C HIS A 122 11.83 4.17 -7.29
N VAL A 123 12.98 3.80 -7.88
CA VAL A 123 14.24 3.63 -7.14
C VAL A 123 14.63 4.87 -6.33
N SER A 124 14.36 6.07 -6.83
CA SER A 124 14.61 7.33 -6.11
C SER A 124 13.75 7.46 -4.86
N ASN A 125 12.46 7.10 -4.91
CA ASN A 125 11.57 7.14 -3.75
C ASN A 125 11.93 6.06 -2.71
N ILE A 126 12.28 4.86 -3.18
CA ILE A 126 12.84 3.81 -2.32
C ILE A 126 14.13 4.29 -1.64
N GLY A 127 15.05 4.91 -2.38
CA GLY A 127 16.29 5.48 -1.82
C GLY A 127 16.01 6.53 -0.74
N LYS A 128 15.10 7.46 -1.00
CA LYS A 128 14.66 8.46 -0.03
C LYS A 128 14.06 7.82 1.22
N MET A 129 13.19 6.82 1.07
CA MET A 129 12.64 6.08 2.18
C MET A 129 13.73 5.40 3.02
N VAL A 130 14.74 4.78 2.39
CA VAL A 130 15.84 4.10 3.11
C VAL A 130 16.61 5.07 4.02
N ILE A 131 16.86 6.29 3.57
CA ILE A 131 17.62 7.30 4.34
C ILE A 131 16.73 8.19 5.23
N GLY A 132 15.41 7.97 5.25
CA GLY A 132 14.48 8.77 6.03
C GLY A 132 14.18 10.15 5.45
N ASP A 133 14.40 10.37 4.16
CA ASP A 133 14.02 11.60 3.45
C ASP A 133 12.51 11.62 3.17
N GLU A 134 11.79 12.44 3.92
CA GLU A 134 10.34 12.57 3.83
C GLU A 134 9.85 13.28 2.55
N THR A 135 10.75 13.80 1.70
CA THR A 135 10.36 14.41 0.42
C THR A 135 9.87 13.37 -0.60
N GLY A 136 10.31 12.11 -0.49
CA GLY A 136 9.88 10.98 -1.32
C GLY A 136 8.46 10.52 -1.04
N PHE A 137 7.96 9.62 -1.91
CA PHE A 137 6.70 8.91 -1.68
C PHE A 137 6.97 7.56 -1.04
N LEU A 138 6.14 7.21 -0.08
CA LEU A 138 6.20 5.92 0.61
C LEU A 138 5.30 4.91 -0.11
N SER A 139 5.73 3.64 -0.14
CA SER A 139 4.91 2.55 -0.68
C SER A 139 3.55 2.51 0.00
N CYS A 140 2.46 2.56 -0.78
CA CYS A 140 1.11 2.82 -0.28
C CYS A 140 0.64 1.85 0.81
N THR A 141 0.87 0.54 0.65
CA THR A 141 0.42 -0.46 1.64
C THR A 141 1.17 -0.34 2.96
N PRO A 142 2.51 -0.34 3.02
CA PRO A 142 3.27 -0.09 4.25
C PRO A 142 2.93 1.26 4.88
N TYR A 143 2.77 2.30 4.07
CA TYR A 143 2.38 3.61 4.57
C TYR A 143 1.01 3.60 5.25
N GLY A 144 0.03 2.89 4.66
CA GLY A 144 -1.28 2.69 5.27
C GLY A 144 -1.20 1.93 6.60
N ILE A 145 -0.33 0.93 6.71
CA ILE A 145 -0.10 0.19 7.96
C ILE A 145 0.50 1.12 9.02
N MET A 146 1.51 1.92 8.68
CA MET A 146 2.10 2.87 9.64
C MET A 146 1.07 3.87 10.16
N GLN A 147 0.17 4.37 9.29
CA GLN A 147 -0.92 5.25 9.70
C GLN A 147 -1.92 4.55 10.63
N LEU A 148 -2.20 3.24 10.43
CA LEU A 148 -3.04 2.46 11.35
C LEU A 148 -2.36 2.30 12.72
N LEU A 149 -1.07 1.97 12.75
CA LEU A 149 -0.33 1.83 14.01
C LEU A 149 -0.32 3.14 14.80
N GLU A 150 -0.17 4.27 14.12
CA GLU A 150 -0.22 5.60 14.71
C GLU A 150 -1.61 5.97 15.25
N GLU A 151 -2.68 5.75 14.46
CA GLU A 151 -4.07 6.02 14.85
C GLU A 151 -4.49 5.27 16.10
N TYR A 152 -4.12 4.00 16.17
CA TYR A 152 -4.41 3.15 17.33
C TYR A 152 -3.38 3.29 18.46
N LYS A 153 -2.45 4.25 18.35
CA LYS A 153 -1.41 4.54 19.34
C LYS A 153 -0.60 3.31 19.75
N ILE A 154 -0.35 2.45 18.77
CA ILE A 154 0.47 1.25 18.98
C ILE A 154 1.93 1.66 19.01
N GLU A 155 2.57 1.42 20.13
CA GLU A 155 3.99 1.72 20.35
C GLU A 155 4.85 0.81 19.45
N ILE A 156 5.79 1.42 18.71
CA ILE A 156 6.69 0.71 17.79
C ILE A 156 8.12 0.69 18.33
N ALA A 157 8.56 1.78 18.95
CA ALA A 157 9.93 1.89 19.45
C ALA A 157 10.22 0.84 20.51
N GLY A 158 11.35 0.13 20.36
CA GLY A 158 11.77 -0.94 21.27
C GLY A 158 10.99 -2.25 21.14
N LYS A 159 10.07 -2.37 20.17
CA LYS A 159 9.29 -3.60 19.94
C LYS A 159 10.00 -4.54 18.97
N ASP A 160 9.81 -5.83 19.16
CA ASP A 160 10.22 -6.88 18.24
C ASP A 160 9.13 -7.06 17.18
N ALA A 161 9.46 -6.78 15.92
CA ALA A 161 8.54 -6.89 14.79
C ALA A 161 8.97 -8.02 13.84
N VAL A 162 8.03 -8.88 13.48
CA VAL A 162 8.24 -9.93 12.48
C VAL A 162 7.35 -9.66 11.28
N ILE A 163 7.95 -9.66 10.09
CA ILE A 163 7.26 -9.52 8.81
C ILE A 163 7.34 -10.85 8.06
N ILE A 164 6.21 -11.46 7.74
CA ILE A 164 6.15 -12.62 6.87
C ILE A 164 5.91 -12.15 5.44
N GLY A 165 6.94 -12.18 4.62
CA GLY A 165 6.96 -11.71 3.23
C GLY A 165 8.12 -10.76 2.99
N ARG A 166 8.72 -10.83 1.78
CA ARG A 166 9.91 -10.05 1.40
C ARG A 166 9.78 -9.33 0.06
N SER A 167 8.54 -9.04 -0.34
CA SER A 167 8.28 -8.35 -1.60
C SER A 167 8.83 -6.92 -1.60
N ASN A 168 9.12 -6.40 -2.79
CA ASN A 168 9.54 -5.01 -2.95
C ASN A 168 8.42 -4.01 -2.66
N ILE A 169 7.17 -4.47 -2.76
CA ILE A 169 5.99 -3.59 -2.61
C ILE A 169 5.45 -3.53 -1.18
N VAL A 170 5.73 -4.54 -0.32
CA VAL A 170 5.25 -4.59 1.07
C VAL A 170 6.36 -4.94 2.04
N GLY A 171 6.93 -6.14 1.97
CA GLY A 171 7.78 -6.68 3.04
C GLY A 171 9.03 -5.85 3.32
N LYS A 172 9.80 -5.51 2.29
CA LYS A 172 11.01 -4.70 2.41
C LYS A 172 10.70 -3.26 2.87
N PRO A 173 9.79 -2.52 2.22
CA PRO A 173 9.47 -1.17 2.67
C PRO A 173 8.87 -1.15 4.09
N MET A 174 8.05 -2.13 4.47
CA MET A 174 7.50 -2.23 5.82
C MET A 174 8.61 -2.39 6.87
N ALA A 175 9.61 -3.23 6.59
CA ALA A 175 10.75 -3.41 7.48
C ALA A 175 11.50 -2.09 7.70
N LEU A 176 11.78 -1.37 6.63
CA LEU A 176 12.50 -0.09 6.71
C LEU A 176 11.71 0.96 7.50
N MET A 177 10.40 1.05 7.30
CA MET A 177 9.56 2.00 8.03
C MET A 177 9.49 1.68 9.53
N LEU A 178 9.41 0.39 9.90
CA LEU A 178 9.43 -0.03 11.31
C LEU A 178 10.80 0.23 11.97
N ILE A 179 11.91 -0.03 11.24
CA ILE A 179 13.28 0.28 11.72
C ILE A 179 13.41 1.78 12.00
N GLN A 180 12.93 2.64 11.11
CA GLN A 180 12.95 4.10 11.29
C GLN A 180 12.16 4.56 12.53
N LYS A 181 11.15 3.79 12.96
CA LYS A 181 10.39 4.04 14.18
C LYS A 181 10.96 3.34 15.42
N GLY A 182 12.17 2.77 15.32
CA GLY A 182 12.90 2.19 16.44
C GLY A 182 12.50 0.77 16.79
N ALA A 183 11.87 0.00 15.91
CA ALA A 183 11.63 -1.42 16.11
C ALA A 183 12.87 -2.28 15.78
N THR A 184 13.01 -3.42 16.45
CA THR A 184 13.86 -4.52 16.00
C THR A 184 13.07 -5.37 15.01
N VAL A 185 13.57 -5.52 13.77
CA VAL A 185 12.77 -6.12 12.69
C VAL A 185 13.41 -7.41 12.17
N GLN A 186 12.61 -8.45 12.05
CA GLN A 186 12.95 -9.70 11.36
C GLN A 186 12.04 -9.88 10.14
N VAL A 187 12.64 -10.05 8.95
CA VAL A 187 11.90 -10.37 7.72
C VAL A 187 12.00 -11.87 7.44
N CYS A 188 10.86 -12.54 7.50
CA CYS A 188 10.72 -13.98 7.31
C CYS A 188 10.12 -14.32 5.95
N ASN A 189 10.46 -15.48 5.42
CA ASN A 189 10.00 -16.00 4.14
C ASN A 189 9.98 -17.54 4.14
N SER A 190 9.67 -18.17 3.01
CA SER A 190 9.59 -19.64 2.86
C SER A 190 10.89 -20.40 3.21
N SER A 191 12.04 -19.71 3.24
CA SER A 191 13.33 -20.30 3.61
C SER A 191 13.68 -20.10 5.09
N THR A 192 12.83 -19.40 5.85
CA THR A 192 13.08 -19.10 7.27
C THR A 192 12.95 -20.37 8.11
N LYS A 193 14.01 -20.70 8.85
CA LYS A 193 13.98 -21.79 9.84
C LYS A 193 13.33 -21.29 11.13
N ASP A 194 12.65 -22.19 11.83
CA ASP A 194 12.04 -21.95 13.14
C ASP A 194 11.13 -20.70 13.17
N LEU A 195 10.30 -20.53 12.10
CA LEU A 195 9.40 -19.38 11.96
C LEU A 195 8.51 -19.19 13.19
N ARG A 196 7.93 -20.28 13.72
CA ARG A 196 7.07 -20.26 14.91
C ARG A 196 7.78 -19.64 16.12
N LYS A 197 9.06 -20.00 16.37
CA LYS A 197 9.84 -19.40 17.47
C LYS A 197 9.93 -17.87 17.34
N LYS A 198 10.24 -17.38 16.14
CA LYS A 198 10.33 -15.93 15.87
C LYS A 198 9.01 -15.22 16.08
N LEU A 199 7.91 -15.83 15.63
CA LEU A 199 6.56 -15.28 15.77
C LEU A 199 6.12 -15.22 17.25
N ASN A 200 6.43 -16.25 18.04
CA ASN A 200 6.09 -16.29 19.46
C ASN A 200 6.89 -15.29 20.32
N GLU A 201 7.95 -14.72 19.79
CA GLU A 201 8.74 -13.67 20.45
C GLU A 201 8.29 -12.25 20.00
N ALA A 202 7.55 -12.12 18.89
CA ALA A 202 7.20 -10.86 18.25
C ALA A 202 6.09 -10.09 18.99
N ASP A 203 6.28 -8.78 19.18
CA ASP A 203 5.26 -7.85 19.65
C ASP A 203 4.31 -7.44 18.53
N ILE A 204 4.87 -7.26 17.32
CA ILE A 204 4.15 -6.85 16.14
C ILE A 204 4.40 -7.87 15.01
N ILE A 205 3.34 -8.40 14.43
CA ILE A 205 3.42 -9.37 13.33
C ILE A 205 2.71 -8.78 12.12
N ILE A 206 3.44 -8.64 11.00
CA ILE A 206 2.89 -8.22 9.70
C ILE A 206 2.89 -9.43 8.78
N VAL A 207 1.72 -9.85 8.29
CA VAL A 207 1.59 -11.03 7.43
C VAL A 207 1.25 -10.61 6.00
N ALA A 208 2.19 -10.80 5.09
CA ALA A 208 2.11 -10.42 3.67
C ALA A 208 2.70 -11.52 2.78
N ALA A 209 2.23 -12.76 2.95
CA ALA A 209 2.72 -13.95 2.27
C ALA A 209 1.86 -14.38 1.08
N GLY A 210 0.59 -13.93 1.02
CA GLY A 210 -0.37 -14.38 0.03
C GLY A 210 -0.78 -15.85 0.19
N VAL A 211 -0.77 -16.35 1.42
CA VAL A 211 -1.12 -17.73 1.77
C VAL A 211 -2.29 -17.71 2.76
N PRO A 212 -3.46 -18.22 2.36
CA PRO A 212 -4.64 -18.18 3.22
C PRO A 212 -4.41 -18.84 4.57
N LYS A 213 -4.78 -18.13 5.66
CA LYS A 213 -4.72 -18.65 7.03
C LYS A 213 -3.37 -19.23 7.45
N LEU A 214 -2.28 -18.65 6.97
CA LEU A 214 -0.91 -19.07 7.28
C LEU A 214 -0.60 -18.92 8.77
N LEU A 215 -0.95 -17.75 9.36
CA LEU A 215 -0.72 -17.48 10.77
C LEU A 215 -1.83 -18.09 11.62
N LYS A 216 -1.44 -18.90 12.61
CA LYS A 216 -2.34 -19.62 13.53
C LYS A 216 -2.20 -19.09 14.96
N LYS A 217 -3.16 -19.42 15.80
CA LYS A 217 -3.21 -19.02 17.23
C LYS A 217 -1.94 -19.43 17.99
N GLU A 218 -1.43 -20.66 17.75
CA GLU A 218 -0.24 -21.17 18.41
C GLU A 218 1.07 -20.49 17.99
N ASP A 219 1.04 -19.72 16.90
CA ASP A 219 2.20 -18.97 16.39
C ASP A 219 2.34 -17.59 17.04
N VAL A 220 1.34 -17.13 17.77
CA VAL A 220 1.26 -15.76 18.28
C VAL A 220 1.40 -15.75 19.81
N LYS A 221 2.21 -14.86 20.36
CA LYS A 221 2.24 -14.64 21.82
C LYS A 221 1.02 -13.85 22.30
N GLU A 222 0.71 -13.99 23.57
CA GLU A 222 -0.38 -13.21 24.22
C GLU A 222 -0.12 -11.71 24.11
N GLY A 223 -1.15 -10.97 23.70
CA GLY A 223 -1.10 -9.52 23.59
C GLY A 223 -0.41 -8.96 22.35
N ALA A 224 0.05 -9.80 21.40
CA ALA A 224 0.68 -9.33 20.16
C ALA A 224 -0.27 -8.49 19.32
N VAL A 225 0.32 -7.60 18.48
CA VAL A 225 -0.37 -6.85 17.43
C VAL A 225 -0.22 -7.61 16.12
N VAL A 226 -1.32 -7.90 15.42
CA VAL A 226 -1.31 -8.63 14.16
C VAL A 226 -1.92 -7.79 13.04
N ILE A 227 -1.13 -7.55 11.99
CA ILE A 227 -1.55 -6.83 10.79
C ILE A 227 -1.57 -7.82 9.61
N ASP A 228 -2.77 -8.13 9.14
CA ASP A 228 -2.99 -9.00 7.99
C ASP A 228 -3.08 -8.17 6.71
N VAL A 229 -2.12 -8.37 5.82
CA VAL A 229 -2.03 -7.71 4.50
C VAL A 229 -2.57 -8.62 3.39
N GLY A 230 -2.70 -9.92 3.68
CA GLY A 230 -3.12 -10.92 2.72
C GLY A 230 -4.51 -10.63 2.14
N ILE A 231 -4.65 -10.83 0.83
CA ILE A 231 -5.94 -10.80 0.15
C ILE A 231 -6.00 -12.03 -0.74
N ASN A 232 -6.66 -13.05 -0.23
CA ASN A 232 -6.83 -14.32 -0.92
C ASN A 232 -8.30 -14.54 -1.26
N ARG A 233 -8.56 -15.35 -2.26
CA ARG A 233 -9.91 -15.79 -2.61
C ARG A 233 -10.00 -17.30 -2.45
N VAL A 234 -10.80 -17.75 -1.48
CA VAL A 234 -11.06 -19.18 -1.19
C VAL A 234 -12.57 -19.37 -1.25
N ASP A 235 -13.03 -20.30 -2.07
CA ASP A 235 -14.45 -20.63 -2.29
C ASP A 235 -15.31 -19.38 -2.57
N GLY A 236 -14.79 -18.45 -3.38
CA GLY A 236 -15.47 -17.21 -3.76
C GLY A 236 -15.46 -16.11 -2.67
N LYS A 237 -14.97 -16.40 -1.47
CA LYS A 237 -14.88 -15.44 -0.36
C LYS A 237 -13.47 -14.87 -0.23
N ILE A 238 -13.39 -13.61 0.19
CA ILE A 238 -12.11 -12.96 0.50
C ILE A 238 -11.70 -13.33 1.92
N CYS A 239 -10.44 -13.77 2.09
CA CYS A 239 -9.82 -14.01 3.38
C CYS A 239 -8.37 -13.50 3.39
N GLY A 240 -7.81 -13.32 4.58
CA GLY A 240 -6.43 -12.92 4.78
C GLY A 240 -5.45 -14.08 4.88
N ASP A 241 -4.23 -13.74 5.22
CA ASP A 241 -3.16 -14.68 5.54
C ASP A 241 -3.22 -15.16 7.01
N VAL A 242 -4.08 -14.55 7.82
CA VAL A 242 -4.26 -14.86 9.25
C VAL A 242 -5.53 -15.67 9.45
N ASP A 243 -5.51 -16.67 10.30
CA ASP A 243 -6.73 -17.32 10.81
C ASP A 243 -7.36 -16.42 11.86
N TYR A 244 -8.13 -15.44 11.37
CA TYR A 244 -8.58 -14.27 12.13
C TYR A 244 -9.30 -14.66 13.44
N GLU A 245 -10.26 -15.57 13.37
CA GLU A 245 -11.10 -15.90 14.54
C GLU A 245 -10.26 -16.50 15.68
N GLU A 246 -9.34 -17.42 15.36
CA GLU A 246 -8.50 -18.06 16.36
C GLU A 246 -7.39 -17.13 16.88
N VAL A 247 -6.74 -16.37 15.97
CA VAL A 247 -5.64 -15.47 16.33
C VAL A 247 -6.15 -14.29 17.16
N ALA A 248 -7.35 -13.81 16.87
CA ALA A 248 -7.97 -12.70 17.60
C ALA A 248 -8.10 -12.96 19.11
N GLU A 249 -8.26 -14.22 19.54
CA GLU A 249 -8.38 -14.56 20.96
C GLU A 249 -7.10 -14.24 21.77
N LYS A 250 -5.92 -14.23 21.11
CA LYS A 250 -4.62 -13.96 21.76
C LYS A 250 -4.07 -12.55 21.56
N THR A 251 -4.57 -11.82 20.58
CA THR A 251 -4.03 -10.52 20.19
C THR A 251 -4.58 -9.36 21.01
N SER A 252 -3.78 -8.30 21.18
CA SER A 252 -4.27 -7.01 21.68
C SER A 252 -4.96 -6.22 20.56
N TYR A 253 -4.38 -6.23 19.36
CA TYR A 253 -4.90 -5.57 18.16
C TYR A 253 -4.78 -6.50 16.95
N ILE A 254 -5.77 -6.46 16.06
CA ILE A 254 -5.78 -7.25 14.83
C ILE A 254 -6.54 -6.54 13.72
N THR A 255 -6.03 -6.58 12.47
CA THR A 255 -6.75 -6.11 11.29
C THR A 255 -7.64 -7.22 10.70
N PRO A 256 -8.90 -6.93 10.34
CA PRO A 256 -9.75 -7.87 9.60
C PRO A 256 -9.43 -7.86 8.10
N VAL A 257 -9.73 -8.96 7.42
CA VAL A 257 -9.76 -9.02 5.95
C VAL A 257 -11.12 -9.57 5.49
N PRO A 258 -11.90 -8.77 4.75
CA PRO A 258 -11.66 -7.39 4.28
C PRO A 258 -11.87 -6.32 5.36
N GLY A 259 -11.41 -5.09 5.09
CA GLY A 259 -11.69 -3.91 5.90
C GLY A 259 -10.55 -3.40 6.78
N GLY A 260 -9.40 -4.10 6.80
CA GLY A 260 -8.17 -3.66 7.47
C GLY A 260 -7.25 -2.85 6.55
N VAL A 261 -6.17 -3.45 6.09
CA VAL A 261 -5.11 -2.77 5.33
C VAL A 261 -5.54 -2.28 3.94
N GLY A 262 -6.36 -3.05 3.21
CA GLY A 262 -6.73 -2.72 1.82
C GLY A 262 -7.31 -1.31 1.63
N PRO A 263 -8.31 -0.86 2.41
CA PRO A 263 -8.81 0.52 2.33
C PRO A 263 -7.74 1.57 2.60
N MET A 264 -6.80 1.31 3.50
CA MET A 264 -5.70 2.23 3.80
C MET A 264 -4.66 2.32 2.69
N THR A 265 -4.44 1.26 1.91
CA THR A 265 -3.62 1.31 0.70
C THR A 265 -4.16 2.35 -0.28
N ILE A 266 -5.48 2.36 -0.49
CA ILE A 266 -6.13 3.34 -1.37
C ILE A 266 -6.04 4.76 -0.79
N ALA A 267 -6.32 4.93 0.50
CA ALA A 267 -6.21 6.23 1.16
C ALA A 267 -4.77 6.79 1.09
N SER A 268 -3.75 5.93 1.22
CA SER A 268 -2.35 6.30 1.09
C SER A 268 -1.99 6.73 -0.34
N LEU A 269 -2.53 6.05 -1.36
CA LEU A 269 -2.37 6.46 -2.75
C LEU A 269 -2.94 7.87 -3.00
N ILE A 270 -4.15 8.12 -2.52
CA ILE A 270 -4.78 9.46 -2.61
C ILE A 270 -3.94 10.50 -1.85
N LYS A 271 -3.40 10.16 -0.69
CA LYS A 271 -2.53 11.05 0.11
C LYS A 271 -1.21 11.35 -0.60
N ASN A 272 -0.58 10.36 -1.24
CA ASN A 272 0.62 10.56 -2.05
C ASN A 272 0.33 11.43 -3.28
N THR A 273 -0.77 11.16 -4.00
CA THR A 273 -1.22 11.99 -5.14
C THR A 273 -1.46 13.45 -4.70
N PHE A 274 -2.09 13.63 -3.54
CA PHE A 274 -2.32 14.96 -2.99
C PHE A 274 -1.02 15.67 -2.58
N LYS A 275 -0.04 14.92 -2.04
CA LYS A 275 1.30 15.45 -1.76
C LYS A 275 1.99 15.90 -3.05
N SER A 276 1.95 15.09 -4.12
CA SER A 276 2.50 15.45 -5.43
C SER A 276 1.84 16.71 -5.98
N TYR A 277 0.50 16.77 -5.97
CA TYR A 277 -0.24 17.96 -6.38
C TYR A 277 0.20 19.21 -5.60
N LYS A 278 0.29 19.15 -4.26
CA LYS A 278 0.77 20.29 -3.45
C LYS A 278 2.19 20.72 -3.81
N ASN A 279 3.04 19.79 -4.20
CA ASN A 279 4.39 20.09 -4.66
C ASN A 279 4.41 20.78 -6.03
N SER A 280 3.47 20.42 -6.94
CA SER A 280 3.35 21.04 -8.27
C SER A 280 2.76 22.45 -8.25
N LEU A 281 2.20 22.89 -7.12
CA LEU A 281 1.65 24.25 -6.93
C LEU A 281 2.69 25.28 -6.47
N LYS A 282 3.88 24.84 -6.09
CA LYS A 282 4.99 25.71 -5.65
C LYS A 282 5.81 26.19 -6.83
#